data_6993577cfbb705a98af02761ec7be41d
#
_entry.id   6993577cfbb705a98af02761ec7be41d
#
_cell.length_a   1.000
_cell.length_b   1.000
_cell.length_c   1.000
_cell.angle_alpha   90.00
_cell.angle_beta   90.00
_cell.angle_gamma   90.00
#
_symmetry.space_group_name_H-M   'P 1'
#
loop_
_entity.id
_entity.type
_entity.pdbx_description
1 polymer ?
#
loop_
_entity_poly.entity_id
_entity_poly.type
_entity_poly.pdbx_seq_one_letter_code
_entity_poly.pdbx_strand_id
1 'polypeptide(L)'
;RDRVHRPDRMIDILNLMQKYDIEPKRIRFVYPKIDRDSHVLLVEGMYKGKKGLKIEPPLYAHNADGSYSNEVRKMFGENIDE
;
A
#
# COMPACT_ATOMS: atom_id res chain seq x y z
N ARG A 1 11.26 -2.85 -1.41
CA ARG A 1 10.41 -4.04 -1.36
C ARG A 1 9.08 -3.74 -0.69
N ASP A 2 8.00 -4.19 -1.30
CA ASP A 2 6.66 -3.95 -0.77
C ASP A 2 6.38 -4.80 0.46
N ARG A 3 5.75 -4.18 1.45
CA ARG A 3 5.32 -4.85 2.66
C ARG A 3 3.85 -4.52 2.90
N VAL A 4 3.11 -5.53 3.34
CA VAL A 4 1.69 -5.41 3.61
C VAL A 4 1.48 -5.34 5.12
N HIS A 5 0.80 -4.30 5.59
CA HIS A 5 0.59 -4.05 7.01
C HIS A 5 -0.80 -3.54 7.27
N ARG A 6 -1.19 -3.54 8.54
CA ARG A 6 -2.42 -2.86 8.96
C ARG A 6 -2.10 -1.38 9.18
N PRO A 7 -3.02 -0.48 8.82
CA PRO A 7 -2.76 0.96 8.97
C PRO A 7 -2.47 1.39 10.41
N ASP A 8 -3.03 0.71 11.41
CA ASP A 8 -2.78 1.05 12.80
C ASP A 8 -1.35 0.73 13.26
N ARG A 9 -0.57 0.06 12.42
CA ARG A 9 0.83 -0.23 12.70
C ARG A 9 1.78 0.74 11.99
N MET A 10 1.25 1.74 11.29
CA MET A 10 2.08 2.60 10.46
C MET A 10 3.19 3.30 11.25
N ILE A 11 2.87 3.83 12.42
CA ILE A 11 3.87 4.55 13.21
C ILE A 11 4.99 3.61 13.64
N ASP A 12 4.64 2.40 14.11
CA ASP A 12 5.65 1.43 14.52
C ASP A 12 6.54 1.03 13.35
N ILE A 13 5.94 0.84 12.18
CA ILE A 13 6.68 0.43 10.99
C ILE A 13 7.66 1.50 10.56
N LEU A 14 7.21 2.76 10.51
CA LEU A 14 8.08 3.85 10.12
C LEU A 14 9.22 4.04 11.12
N ASN A 15 8.94 3.89 12.42
CA ASN A 15 9.98 3.96 13.44
C ASN A 15 11.02 2.85 13.27
N LEU A 16 10.57 1.63 12.99
CA LEU A 16 11.49 0.52 12.75
C LEU A 16 12.33 0.75 11.50
N MET A 17 11.71 1.24 10.45
CA MET A 17 12.45 1.54 9.21
C MET A 17 13.55 2.55 9.48
N GLN A 18 13.23 3.60 10.21
CA GLN A 18 14.20 4.62 10.54
C GLN A 18 15.35 4.05 11.39
N LYS A 19 15.02 3.18 12.33
CA LYS A 19 16.02 2.55 13.20
C LYS A 19 17.03 1.73 12.41
N TYR A 20 16.59 1.10 11.32
CA TYR A 20 17.46 0.25 10.52
C TYR A 20 17.92 0.90 9.22
N ASP A 21 17.86 2.23 9.15
CA ASP A 21 18.32 2.98 7.99
C ASP A 21 17.56 2.64 6.72
N ILE A 22 16.28 2.30 6.85
CA ILE A 22 15.43 2.06 5.71
C ILE A 22 14.55 3.30 5.51
N GLU A 23 14.76 3.99 4.40
CA GLU A 23 13.97 5.18 4.12
C GLU A 23 12.66 4.78 3.44
N PRO A 24 11.51 5.15 4.01
CA PRO A 24 10.24 4.87 3.34
C PRO A 24 10.14 5.71 2.07
N LYS A 25 9.93 5.06 0.94
CA LYS A 25 9.92 5.72 -0.36
C LYS A 25 8.52 5.83 -0.94
N ARG A 26 7.66 4.86 -0.68
CA ARG A 26 6.29 4.90 -1.18
C ARG A 26 5.36 4.27 -0.15
N ILE A 27 4.21 4.91 0.00
CA ILE A 27 3.12 4.39 0.84
C ILE A 27 1.86 4.41 0.00
N ARG A 28 1.10 3.33 0.09
CA ARG A 28 -0.18 3.25 -0.58
C ARG A 28 -1.19 2.62 0.38
N PHE A 29 -2.33 3.29 0.54
CA PHE A 29 -3.42 2.78 1.38
C PHE A 29 -4.38 1.98 0.52
N VAL A 30 -4.77 0.82 1.02
CA VAL A 30 -5.73 -0.04 0.35
C VAL A 30 -7.02 -0.02 1.15
N TYR A 31 -8.11 0.25 0.47
CA TYR A 31 -9.46 0.34 1.04
C TYR A 31 -10.30 -0.81 0.50
N PRO A 32 -11.20 -1.37 1.33
CA PRO A 32 -12.11 -2.40 0.80
C PRO A 32 -13.06 -1.82 -0.25
N LYS A 33 -13.57 -0.62 0.02
CA LYS A 33 -14.48 0.09 -0.89
C LYS A 33 -14.26 1.58 -0.72
N ILE A 34 -14.87 2.35 -1.60
CA ILE A 34 -14.62 3.79 -1.69
C ILE A 34 -15.00 4.56 -0.42
N ASP A 35 -15.99 4.13 0.33
CA ASP A 35 -16.44 4.86 1.52
C ASP A 35 -16.20 4.08 2.82
N ARG A 36 -15.15 3.27 2.83
CA ARG A 36 -14.74 2.53 4.01
C ARG A 36 -13.34 2.95 4.43
N ASP A 37 -12.99 2.65 5.67
CA ASP A 37 -11.64 2.91 6.16
C ASP A 37 -10.64 1.99 5.49
N SER A 38 -9.40 2.46 5.36
CA SER A 38 -8.33 1.62 4.86
C SER A 38 -8.10 0.46 5.81
N HIS A 39 -7.92 -0.73 5.26
CA HIS A 39 -7.65 -1.93 6.05
C HIS A 39 -6.27 -2.52 5.78
N VAL A 40 -5.55 -2.01 4.79
CA VAL A 40 -4.23 -2.50 4.43
C VAL A 40 -3.35 -1.31 4.04
N LEU A 41 -2.09 -1.38 4.45
CA LEU A 41 -1.08 -0.39 4.14
C LEU A 41 0.07 -1.08 3.40
N LEU A 42 0.42 -0.56 2.24
CA LEU A 42 1.58 -1.02 1.49
C LEU A 42 2.71 -0.01 1.68
N VAL A 43 3.86 -0.50 2.12
CA VAL A 43 5.02 0.36 2.37
C VAL A 43 6.20 -0.20 1.61
N GLU A 44 6.88 0.67 0.87
CA GLU A 44 8.11 0.32 0.17
C GLU A 44 9.22 1.22 0.68
N GLY A 45 10.36 0.62 1.03
CA GLY A 45 11.49 1.37 1.53
C GLY A 45 12.77 1.01 0.82
N MET A 46 13.79 1.84 1.04
CA MET A 46 15.11 1.64 0.45
C MET A 46 16.17 1.78 1.53
N TYR A 47 17.01 0.75 1.68
CA TYR A 47 18.10 0.77 2.66
C TYR A 47 19.06 1.90 2.32
N LYS A 48 19.31 2.74 3.32
CA LYS A 48 20.17 3.94 3.17
C LYS A 48 19.73 4.83 2.02
N GLY A 49 18.41 4.83 1.73
CA GLY A 49 17.86 5.67 0.68
C GLY A 49 17.84 7.14 1.08
N LYS A 50 17.76 7.98 0.08
CA LYS A 50 17.60 9.42 0.30
C LYS A 50 16.16 9.72 0.65
N LYS A 51 15.94 10.85 1.33
CA LYS A 51 14.61 11.29 1.69
C LYS A 51 13.78 11.56 0.45
N GLY A 52 12.48 11.38 0.59
CA GLY A 52 11.56 11.62 -0.52
C GLY A 52 10.45 10.60 -0.51
N LEU A 53 9.44 10.81 0.35
CA LEU A 53 8.32 9.89 0.47
C LEU A 53 7.22 10.28 -0.50
N LYS A 54 6.70 9.29 -1.22
CA LYS A 54 5.58 9.48 -2.12
C LYS A 54 4.37 8.72 -1.58
N ILE A 55 3.26 9.44 -1.41
CA ILE A 55 1.98 8.82 -1.07
C ILE A 55 1.24 8.60 -2.38
N GLU A 56 1.07 7.35 -2.75
CA GLU A 56 0.44 7.01 -4.02
C GLU A 56 -1.09 7.07 -3.92
N PRO A 57 -1.79 7.16 -5.06
CA PRO A 57 -3.24 7.17 -5.02
C PRO A 57 -3.78 5.94 -4.30
N PRO A 58 -4.93 6.08 -3.62
CA PRO A 58 -5.49 4.94 -2.91
C PRO A 58 -5.89 3.82 -3.85
N LEU A 59 -5.82 2.59 -3.35
CA LEU A 59 -6.23 1.40 -4.09
C LEU A 59 -7.51 0.88 -3.45
N TYR A 60 -8.55 0.68 -4.25
CA TYR A 60 -9.81 0.13 -3.78
C TYR A 60 -9.89 -1.33 -4.20
N ALA A 61 -10.05 -2.23 -3.21
CA ALA A 61 -10.04 -3.66 -3.47
C ALA A 61 -11.30 -4.11 -4.21
N HIS A 62 -12.43 -3.46 -3.91
CA HIS A 62 -13.70 -3.82 -4.53
C HIS A 62 -14.35 -2.62 -5.19
N ASN A 63 -15.08 -2.88 -6.27
CA ASN A 63 -15.94 -1.89 -6.88
C ASN A 63 -17.19 -1.70 -6.04
N ALA A 64 -18.02 -0.71 -6.41
CA ALA A 64 -19.24 -0.42 -5.66
C ALA A 64 -20.19 -1.61 -5.61
N ASP A 65 -20.15 -2.48 -6.60
CA ASP A 65 -20.99 -3.67 -6.67
C ASP A 65 -20.43 -4.87 -5.90
N GLY A 66 -19.28 -4.73 -5.26
CA GLY A 66 -18.67 -5.78 -4.46
C GLY A 66 -17.67 -6.65 -5.21
N SER A 67 -17.54 -6.51 -6.51
CA SER A 67 -16.55 -7.26 -7.27
C SER A 67 -15.15 -6.68 -7.02
N TYR A 68 -14.12 -7.49 -7.25
CA TYR A 68 -12.75 -7.00 -7.14
C TYR A 68 -12.47 -5.96 -8.22
N SER A 69 -11.74 -4.92 -7.82
CA SER A 69 -11.33 -3.90 -8.77
C SER A 69 -10.31 -4.48 -9.77
N ASN A 70 -10.19 -3.85 -10.92
CA ASN A 70 -9.21 -4.26 -11.91
C ASN A 70 -7.79 -4.17 -11.38
N GLU A 71 -7.50 -3.17 -10.56
CA GLU A 71 -6.18 -3.00 -9.97
C GLU A 71 -5.81 -4.20 -9.11
N VAL A 72 -6.74 -4.66 -8.26
CA VAL A 72 -6.49 -5.80 -7.39
C VAL A 72 -6.35 -7.08 -8.21
N ARG A 73 -7.16 -7.24 -9.24
CA ARG A 73 -7.08 -8.41 -10.10
C ARG A 73 -5.73 -8.49 -10.80
N LYS A 74 -5.21 -7.34 -11.25
CA LYS A 74 -3.87 -7.30 -11.84
C LYS A 74 -2.79 -7.68 -10.84
N MET A 75 -2.94 -7.24 -9.59
CA MET A 75 -1.98 -7.59 -8.54
C MET A 75 -1.95 -9.09 -8.30
N PHE A 76 -3.05 -9.78 -8.51
CA PHE A 76 -3.12 -11.23 -8.38
C PHE A 76 -2.72 -11.97 -9.66
N GLY A 77 -2.25 -11.24 -10.66
CA GLY A 77 -1.78 -11.85 -11.88
C GLY A 77 -2.85 -12.16 -12.91
N GLU A 78 -4.06 -11.69 -12.71
CA GLU A 78 -5.12 -11.93 -13.70
C GLU A 78 -4.89 -11.08 -14.95
N ASN A 79 -5.24 -11.66 -16.06
CA ASN A 79 -5.07 -11.01 -17.35
C ASN A 79 -6.43 -10.42 -17.77
N ILE A 80 -6.62 -9.14 -17.46
CA ILE A 80 -7.95 -8.53 -17.55
C ILE A 80 -8.08 -7.42 -18.57
N ASP A 81 -7.03 -7.10 -19.29
CA ASP A 81 -7.00 -5.94 -20.19
C ASP A 81 -6.89 -6.32 -21.65
N GLU A 82 -7.33 -7.48 -22.01
CA GLU A 82 -7.37 -7.91 -23.39
C GLU A 82 -8.41 -7.20 -24.18
#